data_f0a4a1c03b76f66aabd888dd17a39171
#
_entry.id   f0a4a1c03b76f66aabd888dd17a39171
#
_cell.length_a   1.000
_cell.length_b   1.000
_cell.length_c   1.000
_cell.angle_alpha   90.00
_cell.angle_beta   90.00
_cell.angle_gamma   90.00
#
_symmetry.space_group_name_H-M   'P 1'
#
loop_
_entity.id
_entity.type
_entity.pdbx_description
1 polymer ?
#
loop_
_entity_poly.entity_id
_entity_poly.type
_entity_poly.pdbx_seq_one_letter_code
_entity_poly.pdbx_strand_id
1 'polypeptide(L)'
;MKIAVIGSRSIKDPKVLDIIDKYLSVYKDKNYTILMGDAKGVDELTQHYADAHNLDVVKFLPYHLLDNKTEFDSRHFFIRTKQLVDNADRVLAIWDTKSNGTEYAIKYSQKQNKPTTIVKL
;
A
#
# COMPACT_ATOMS: atom_id res chain seq x y z
N MET A 1 7.39 14.04 0.08
CA MET A 1 6.84 13.08 1.06
C MET A 1 6.39 11.82 0.35
N LYS A 2 6.59 10.69 0.97
CA LYS A 2 6.18 9.39 0.41
C LYS A 2 5.15 8.75 1.32
N ILE A 3 4.00 8.40 0.75
CA ILE A 3 2.87 7.83 1.48
C ILE A 3 2.60 6.43 0.95
N ALA A 4 2.74 5.43 1.81
CA ALA A 4 2.41 4.05 1.44
C ALA A 4 0.91 3.82 1.62
N VAL A 5 0.27 3.23 0.61
CA VAL A 5 -1.10 2.76 0.70
C VAL A 5 -1.07 1.26 0.55
N ILE A 6 -1.50 0.56 1.58
CA ILE A 6 -1.45 -0.89 1.67
C ILE A 6 -2.84 -1.40 2.02
N GLY A 7 -3.23 -2.52 1.47
CA GLY A 7 -4.53 -3.05 1.82
C GLY A 7 -4.78 -4.47 1.34
N SER A 8 -5.92 -4.99 1.76
CA SER A 8 -6.31 -6.37 1.54
C SER A 8 -6.72 -6.61 0.09
N ARG A 9 -6.30 -7.75 -0.45
CA ARG A 9 -6.62 -8.16 -1.83
C ARG A 9 -8.10 -8.44 -2.03
N SER A 10 -8.81 -8.78 -0.97
CA SER A 10 -10.24 -9.09 -1.00
C SER A 10 -11.14 -7.86 -1.09
N ILE A 11 -10.60 -6.69 -0.78
CA ILE A 11 -11.39 -5.46 -0.75
C ILE A 11 -11.47 -4.89 -2.16
N LYS A 12 -12.67 -4.91 -2.73
CA LYS A 12 -12.94 -4.42 -4.10
C LYS A 12 -14.02 -3.34 -4.13
N ASP A 13 -14.48 -2.89 -2.98
CA ASP A 13 -15.55 -1.92 -2.88
C ASP A 13 -15.07 -0.55 -3.32
N PRO A 14 -15.74 0.09 -4.31
CA PRO A 14 -15.36 1.43 -4.77
C PRO A 14 -15.33 2.52 -3.70
N LYS A 15 -15.98 2.31 -2.55
CA LYS A 15 -15.90 3.27 -1.44
C LYS A 15 -14.48 3.47 -0.92
N VAL A 16 -13.56 2.54 -1.22
CA VAL A 16 -12.14 2.70 -0.90
C VAL A 16 -11.57 3.95 -1.55
N LEU A 17 -12.06 4.33 -2.73
CA LEU A 17 -11.64 5.55 -3.40
C LEU A 17 -11.94 6.79 -2.55
N ASP A 18 -13.10 6.82 -1.90
CA ASP A 18 -13.48 7.92 -1.01
C ASP A 18 -12.63 7.92 0.26
N ILE A 19 -12.28 6.75 0.78
CA ILE A 19 -11.40 6.62 1.94
C ILE A 19 -10.02 7.17 1.62
N ILE A 20 -9.47 6.79 0.48
CA ILE A 20 -8.16 7.26 0.01
C ILE A 20 -8.20 8.78 -0.18
N ASP A 21 -9.23 9.29 -0.83
CA ASP A 21 -9.39 10.72 -1.08
C ASP A 21 -9.45 11.50 0.23
N LYS A 22 -10.24 11.06 1.17
CA LYS A 22 -10.36 11.72 2.47
C LYS A 22 -9.02 11.76 3.20
N TYR A 23 -8.26 10.67 3.15
CA TYR A 23 -6.95 10.60 3.79
C TYR A 23 -5.93 11.50 3.09
N LEU A 24 -5.85 11.42 1.76
CA LEU A 24 -4.83 12.14 0.99
C LEU A 24 -5.15 13.61 0.81
N SER A 25 -6.41 14.02 0.90
CA SER A 25 -6.80 15.43 0.73
C SER A 25 -6.12 16.36 1.75
N VAL A 26 -5.73 15.84 2.90
CA VAL A 26 -5.00 16.58 3.92
C VAL A 26 -3.63 17.05 3.38
N TYR A 27 -3.08 16.34 2.41
CA TYR A 27 -1.75 16.60 1.85
C TYR A 27 -1.78 17.24 0.46
N LYS A 28 -2.95 17.68 -0.01
CA LYS A 28 -3.13 18.17 -1.38
C LYS A 28 -2.21 19.34 -1.77
N ASP A 29 -1.81 20.16 -0.80
CA ASP A 29 -0.92 21.30 -1.03
C ASP A 29 0.56 20.93 -0.88
N LYS A 30 0.87 19.65 -0.67
CA LYS A 30 2.23 19.13 -0.56
C LYS A 30 2.52 18.19 -1.71
N ASN A 31 3.76 18.23 -2.19
CA ASN A 31 4.19 17.23 -3.17
C ASN A 31 4.37 15.89 -2.45
N TYR A 32 3.67 14.86 -2.93
CA TYR A 32 3.84 13.52 -2.38
C TYR A 32 3.77 12.48 -3.49
N THR A 33 4.38 11.33 -3.22
CA THR A 33 4.36 10.16 -4.09
C THR A 33 3.70 9.02 -3.33
N ILE A 34 2.82 8.28 -4.01
CA ILE A 34 2.20 7.09 -3.45
C ILE A 34 3.14 5.91 -3.66
N LEU A 35 3.42 5.16 -2.59
CA LEU A 35 4.12 3.89 -2.64
C LEU A 35 3.10 2.78 -2.48
N MET A 36 3.13 1.78 -3.36
CA MET A 36 2.15 0.70 -3.32
C MET A 36 2.73 -0.59 -3.89
N GLY A 37 2.04 -1.69 -3.66
CA GLY A 37 2.34 -2.97 -4.30
C GLY A 37 1.61 -3.10 -5.63
N ASP A 38 1.56 -4.33 -6.15
CA ASP A 38 0.93 -4.65 -7.42
C ASP A 38 -0.22 -5.67 -7.27
N ALA A 39 -0.73 -5.82 -6.05
CA ALA A 39 -1.79 -6.80 -5.77
C ALA A 39 -3.14 -6.35 -6.34
N LYS A 40 -4.12 -7.24 -6.24
CA LYS A 40 -5.52 -6.92 -6.52
C LYS A 40 -6.13 -6.18 -5.32
N GLY A 41 -7.38 -5.76 -5.47
CA GLY A 41 -8.11 -5.12 -4.38
C GLY A 41 -7.65 -3.69 -4.14
N VAL A 42 -7.21 -3.40 -2.92
CA VAL A 42 -6.84 -2.02 -2.54
C VAL A 42 -5.75 -1.45 -3.44
N ASP A 43 -4.75 -2.25 -3.83
CA ASP A 43 -3.69 -1.75 -4.72
C ASP A 43 -4.25 -1.32 -6.07
N GLU A 44 -5.15 -2.10 -6.68
CA GLU A 44 -5.79 -1.72 -7.93
C GLU A 44 -6.60 -0.43 -7.80
N LEU A 45 -7.38 -0.32 -6.72
CA LEU A 45 -8.20 0.87 -6.46
C LEU A 45 -7.32 2.10 -6.22
N THR A 46 -6.19 1.92 -5.56
CA THR A 46 -5.22 2.98 -5.35
C THR A 46 -4.63 3.47 -6.67
N GLN A 47 -4.33 2.56 -7.60
CA GLN A 47 -3.86 2.92 -8.92
C GLN A 47 -4.91 3.73 -9.69
N HIS A 48 -6.17 3.31 -9.63
CA HIS A 48 -7.26 4.06 -10.24
C HIS A 48 -7.36 5.47 -9.67
N TYR A 49 -7.25 5.60 -8.35
CA TYR A 49 -7.27 6.90 -7.70
C TYR A 49 -6.12 7.77 -8.18
N ALA A 50 -4.91 7.22 -8.20
CA ALA A 50 -3.71 7.95 -8.62
C ALA A 50 -3.81 8.43 -10.07
N ASP A 51 -4.32 7.56 -10.96
CA ASP A 51 -4.49 7.90 -12.38
C ASP A 51 -5.50 9.04 -12.55
N ALA A 52 -6.61 8.99 -11.81
CA ALA A 52 -7.66 9.98 -11.90
C ALA A 52 -7.21 11.36 -11.37
N HIS A 53 -6.26 11.38 -10.45
CA HIS A 53 -5.77 12.62 -9.82
C HIS A 53 -4.36 13.02 -10.27
N ASN A 54 -3.80 12.34 -11.27
CA ASN A 54 -2.46 12.61 -11.81
C ASN A 54 -1.37 12.58 -10.74
N LEU A 55 -1.42 11.59 -9.86
CA LEU A 55 -0.45 11.42 -8.77
C LEU A 55 0.68 10.50 -9.19
N ASP A 56 1.87 10.80 -8.71
CA ASP A 56 3.03 9.93 -8.91
C ASP A 56 2.92 8.67 -8.06
N VAL A 57 3.23 7.53 -8.65
CA VAL A 57 3.18 6.22 -8.00
C VAL A 57 4.49 5.49 -8.21
N VAL A 58 5.00 4.88 -7.16
CA VAL A 58 6.10 3.91 -7.24
C VAL A 58 5.56 2.56 -6.78
N LYS A 59 5.63 1.56 -7.67
CA LYS A 59 5.22 0.19 -7.35
C LYS A 59 6.41 -0.63 -6.91
N PHE A 60 6.23 -1.34 -5.81
CA PHE A 60 7.21 -2.29 -5.29
C PHE A 60 6.78 -3.70 -5.65
N LEU A 61 7.57 -4.38 -6.47
CA LEU A 61 7.24 -5.72 -6.98
C LEU A 61 7.94 -6.79 -6.15
N PRO A 62 7.30 -7.96 -5.97
CA PRO A 62 7.95 -9.11 -5.37
C PRO A 62 9.14 -9.58 -6.21
N TYR A 63 10.16 -10.11 -5.56
CA TYR A 63 11.40 -10.52 -6.23
C TYR A 63 11.22 -11.53 -7.34
N HIS A 64 10.25 -12.42 -7.24
CA HIS A 64 10.04 -13.42 -8.29
C HIS A 64 9.64 -12.80 -9.64
N LEU A 65 9.14 -11.56 -9.64
CA LEU A 65 8.85 -10.81 -10.86
C LEU A 65 10.07 -10.09 -11.41
N LEU A 66 11.11 -9.92 -10.58
CA LEU A 66 12.36 -9.29 -10.96
C LEU A 66 13.42 -10.29 -11.41
N ASP A 67 13.27 -11.55 -10.99
CA ASP A 67 14.15 -12.66 -11.34
C ASP A 67 13.31 -13.81 -11.91
N ASN A 68 13.38 -13.96 -13.23
CA ASN A 68 12.59 -14.98 -13.96
C ASN A 68 12.94 -16.42 -13.57
N LYS A 69 14.01 -16.62 -12.82
CA LYS A 69 14.46 -17.95 -12.41
C LYS A 69 13.98 -18.34 -11.01
N THR A 70 13.45 -17.41 -10.27
CA THR A 70 13.04 -17.62 -8.88
C THR A 70 11.57 -18.01 -8.84
N GLU A 71 11.27 -19.17 -8.26
CA GLU A 71 9.90 -19.58 -8.03
C GLU A 71 9.23 -18.67 -7.00
N PHE A 72 7.91 -18.56 -7.09
CA PHE A 72 7.14 -17.79 -6.12
C PHE A 72 7.35 -18.33 -4.71
N ASP A 73 7.64 -17.42 -3.78
CA ASP A 73 7.77 -17.69 -2.37
C ASP A 73 7.07 -16.57 -1.61
N SER A 74 6.23 -16.93 -0.63
CA SER A 74 5.50 -15.95 0.18
C SER A 74 6.43 -14.95 0.89
N ARG A 75 7.68 -15.34 1.17
CA ARG A 75 8.67 -14.42 1.75
C ARG A 75 8.95 -13.22 0.85
N HIS A 76 8.80 -13.36 -0.46
CA HIS A 76 9.00 -12.25 -1.40
C HIS A 76 8.00 -11.12 -1.16
N PHE A 77 6.78 -11.44 -0.78
CA PHE A 77 5.79 -10.42 -0.41
C PHE A 77 6.18 -9.69 0.86
N PHE A 78 6.69 -10.39 1.86
CA PHE A 78 7.12 -9.76 3.10
C PHE A 78 8.33 -8.86 2.88
N ILE A 79 9.27 -9.28 2.06
CA ILE A 79 10.43 -8.47 1.70
C ILE A 79 9.97 -7.20 0.98
N ARG A 80 9.09 -7.33 -0.01
CA ARG A 80 8.51 -6.21 -0.73
C ARG A 80 7.82 -5.23 0.22
N THR A 81 7.02 -5.76 1.15
CA THR A 81 6.30 -4.95 2.14
C THR A 81 7.26 -4.17 3.03
N LYS A 82 8.34 -4.80 3.48
CA LYS A 82 9.37 -4.10 4.26
C LYS A 82 9.99 -2.96 3.47
N GLN A 83 10.35 -3.20 2.23
CA GLN A 83 10.94 -2.17 1.37
C GLN A 83 9.99 -0.99 1.20
N LEU A 84 8.73 -1.28 0.97
CA LEU A 84 7.70 -0.27 0.77
C LEU A 84 7.53 0.59 2.02
N VAL A 85 7.39 -0.03 3.18
CA VAL A 85 7.22 0.66 4.46
C VAL A 85 8.48 1.45 4.83
N ASP A 86 9.67 0.85 4.64
CA ASP A 86 10.93 1.52 4.98
C ASP A 86 11.14 2.80 4.18
N ASN A 87 10.62 2.86 2.96
CA ASN A 87 10.73 4.04 2.11
C ASN A 87 9.63 5.06 2.35
N ALA A 88 8.61 4.74 3.12
CA ALA A 88 7.47 5.61 3.35
C ALA A 88 7.70 6.54 4.54
N ASP A 89 7.11 7.73 4.46
CA ASP A 89 7.03 8.64 5.59
C ASP A 89 5.77 8.37 6.43
N ARG A 90 4.71 7.89 5.80
CA ARG A 90 3.42 7.56 6.42
C ARG A 90 2.81 6.34 5.74
N VAL A 91 1.92 5.67 6.46
CA VAL A 91 1.26 4.47 5.95
C VAL A 91 -0.25 4.59 6.16
N LEU A 92 -1.01 4.36 5.10
CA LEU A 92 -2.45 4.12 5.16
C LEU A 92 -2.69 2.64 4.89
N ALA A 93 -3.28 1.94 5.86
CA ALA A 93 -3.60 0.53 5.74
C ALA A 93 -5.12 0.34 5.74
N ILE A 94 -5.65 -0.25 4.67
CA ILE A 94 -7.08 -0.57 4.54
C ILE A 94 -7.21 -2.09 4.63
N TRP A 95 -7.80 -2.55 5.73
CA TRP A 95 -7.71 -3.95 6.16
C TRP A 95 -9.09 -4.59 6.34
N ASP A 96 -9.24 -5.81 5.82
CA ASP A 96 -10.46 -6.61 5.97
C ASP A 96 -10.50 -7.36 7.32
N THR A 97 -9.53 -7.13 8.20
CA THR A 97 -9.34 -7.77 9.51
C THR A 97 -8.99 -9.26 9.45
N LYS A 98 -8.83 -9.81 8.23
CA LYS A 98 -8.52 -11.23 8.01
C LYS A 98 -7.22 -11.46 7.28
N SER A 99 -6.83 -10.54 6.42
CA SER A 99 -5.64 -10.65 5.58
C SER A 99 -4.36 -10.61 6.41
N ASN A 100 -3.56 -11.67 6.33
CA ASN A 100 -2.28 -11.76 7.03
C ASN A 100 -1.23 -10.81 6.47
N GLY A 101 -1.25 -10.57 5.17
CA GLY A 101 -0.30 -9.65 4.53
C GLY A 101 -0.48 -8.22 5.00
N THR A 102 -1.72 -7.76 5.09
CA THR A 102 -2.01 -6.41 5.59
C THR A 102 -1.71 -6.30 7.08
N GLU A 103 -2.04 -7.32 7.86
CA GLU A 103 -1.70 -7.35 9.28
C GLU A 103 -0.19 -7.23 9.50
N TYR A 104 0.58 -7.98 8.71
CA TYR A 104 2.03 -7.91 8.76
C TYR A 104 2.53 -6.50 8.46
N ALA A 105 1.99 -5.86 7.43
CA ALA A 105 2.37 -4.49 7.06
C ALA A 105 2.06 -3.50 8.18
N ILE A 106 0.91 -3.63 8.83
CA ILE A 106 0.53 -2.79 9.96
C ILE A 106 1.52 -2.94 11.10
N LYS A 107 1.80 -4.18 11.50
CA LYS A 107 2.73 -4.46 12.60
C LYS A 107 4.14 -3.97 12.30
N TYR A 108 4.60 -4.20 11.07
CA TYR A 108 5.92 -3.73 10.67
C TYR A 108 6.01 -2.20 10.66
N SER A 109 4.98 -1.52 10.15
CA SER A 109 4.93 -0.05 10.13
C SER A 109 5.01 0.52 11.54
N GLN A 110 4.27 -0.08 12.47
CA GLN A 110 4.28 0.34 13.87
C GLN A 110 5.63 0.08 14.52
N LYS A 111 6.24 -1.06 14.24
CA LYS A 111 7.58 -1.40 14.74
C LYS A 111 8.63 -0.40 14.26
N GLN A 112 8.49 0.09 13.04
CA GLN A 112 9.40 1.08 12.48
C GLN A 112 9.04 2.52 12.85
N ASN A 113 8.08 2.70 13.74
CA ASN A 113 7.61 4.01 14.22
C ASN A 113 7.10 4.91 13.09
N LYS A 114 6.53 4.32 12.03
CA LYS A 114 5.90 5.09 10.97
C LYS A 114 4.49 5.49 11.41
N PRO A 115 4.05 6.74 11.19
CA PRO A 115 2.66 7.10 11.39
C PRO A 115 1.77 6.21 10.53
N THR A 116 0.87 5.46 11.16
CA THR A 116 0.05 4.45 10.49
C THR A 116 -1.41 4.70 10.79
N THR A 117 -2.20 4.91 9.74
CA THR A 117 -3.65 5.01 9.85
C THR A 117 -4.25 3.69 9.38
N ILE A 118 -5.08 3.09 10.20
CA ILE A 118 -5.71 1.79 9.93
C ILE A 118 -7.19 2.00 9.72
N VAL A 119 -7.69 1.59 8.57
CA VAL A 119 -9.12 1.58 8.25
C VAL A 119 -9.56 0.14 8.12
N LYS A 120 -10.47 -0.28 8.98
CA LYS A 120 -11.03 -1.64 8.96
C LYS A 120 -12.33 -1.67 8.18
N LEU A 121 -12.43 -2.60 7.26
CA LEU A 121 -13.64 -2.79 6.44
C LEU A 121 -14.21 -4.19 6.56
#